data_dbd181b6658a4f23db0e17213915dda6
#
_entry.id   dbd181b6658a4f23db0e17213915dda6
#
_cell.length_a   1.000
_cell.length_b   1.000
_cell.length_c   1.000
_cell.angle_alpha   90.00
_cell.angle_beta   90.00
_cell.angle_gamma   90.00
#
_symmetry.space_group_name_H-M   'P 1'
#
loop_
_entity.id
_entity.type
_entity.pdbx_description
1 polymer ?
#
loop_
_entity_poly.entity_id
_entity_poly.type
_entity_poly.pdbx_seq_one_letter_code
_entity_poly.pdbx_strand_id
1 'polypeptide(L)'
;MKKVLYVILKNTSEAPAMLEELKNEGFNGTLIGSNSLRHALDYFPEEHHFLNLRHLEDTEVSESILCMFVWDEEVIETIKGKVRKFTNNFQSIKGFMFSKVAEDYEGTL
;
A
#
# COMPACT_ATOMS: atom_id res chain seq x y z
N MET A 1 4.25 20.32 7.52
CA MET A 1 2.94 19.68 7.69
C MET A 1 3.02 18.22 7.35
N LYS A 2 2.58 17.36 8.23
CA LYS A 2 2.59 15.93 7.98
C LYS A 2 1.43 15.51 7.09
N LYS A 3 1.72 14.58 6.18
CA LYS A 3 0.70 13.99 5.31
C LYS A 3 0.78 12.47 5.39
N VAL A 4 -0.33 11.85 5.08
CA VAL A 4 -0.39 10.40 4.91
C VAL A 4 -0.58 10.13 3.41
N LEU A 5 0.31 9.35 2.85
CA LEU A 5 0.20 8.89 1.47
C LEU A 5 -0.29 7.44 1.49
N TYR A 6 -1.37 7.19 0.80
CA TYR A 6 -1.91 5.84 0.59
C TYR A 6 -1.60 5.42 -0.83
N VAL A 7 -0.93 4.29 -0.98
CA VAL A 7 -0.60 3.73 -2.28
C VAL A 7 -1.17 2.32 -2.32
N ILE A 8 -2.11 2.09 -3.22
CA ILE A 8 -2.69 0.76 -3.43
C ILE A 8 -2.18 0.25 -4.77
N LEU A 9 -1.48 -0.87 -4.74
CA LEU A 9 -0.90 -1.47 -5.93
C LEU A 9 -1.40 -2.89 -6.10
N LYS A 10 -1.63 -3.29 -7.33
CA LYS A 10 -1.90 -4.69 -7.63
C LYS A 10 -0.69 -5.52 -7.22
N ASN A 11 -0.94 -6.65 -6.56
CA ASN A 11 0.13 -7.52 -6.10
C ASN A 11 0.75 -8.25 -7.28
N THR A 12 1.88 -7.76 -7.74
CA THR A 12 2.66 -8.34 -8.85
C THR A 12 4.05 -8.67 -8.35
N SER A 13 4.80 -9.38 -9.16
CA SER A 13 6.19 -9.70 -8.81
C SER A 13 7.11 -8.47 -8.76
N GLU A 14 6.69 -7.36 -9.36
CA GLU A 14 7.47 -6.12 -9.40
C GLU A 14 7.23 -5.21 -8.20
N ALA A 15 6.06 -5.29 -7.59
CA ALA A 15 5.71 -4.40 -6.48
C ALA A 15 6.68 -4.53 -5.28
N PRO A 16 7.08 -5.73 -4.85
CA PRO A 16 8.06 -5.86 -3.77
C PRO A 16 9.39 -5.16 -4.04
N ALA A 17 9.86 -5.18 -5.27
CA ALA A 17 11.12 -4.53 -5.64
C ALA A 17 11.04 -3.01 -5.46
N MET A 18 9.92 -2.40 -5.81
CA MET A 18 9.69 -0.98 -5.60
C MET A 18 9.69 -0.63 -4.11
N LEU A 19 9.00 -1.44 -3.31
CA LEU A 19 8.91 -1.21 -1.87
C LEU A 19 10.27 -1.35 -1.20
N GLU A 20 11.06 -2.32 -1.62
CA GLU A 20 12.41 -2.51 -1.12
C GLU A 20 13.30 -1.31 -1.47
N GLU A 21 13.19 -0.80 -2.67
CA GLU A 21 13.93 0.39 -3.07
C GLU A 21 13.58 1.60 -2.21
N LEU A 22 12.30 1.82 -1.97
CA LEU A 22 11.85 2.91 -1.09
C LEU A 22 12.38 2.75 0.33
N LYS A 23 12.34 1.54 0.86
CA LYS A 23 12.86 1.22 2.18
C LYS A 23 14.36 1.51 2.25
N ASN A 24 15.12 1.09 1.25
CA ASN A 24 16.57 1.28 1.21
C ASN A 24 16.95 2.76 1.12
N GLU A 25 16.11 3.59 0.56
CA GLU A 25 16.30 5.04 0.52
C GLU A 25 15.83 5.75 1.79
N GLY A 26 15.35 5.00 2.77
CA GLY A 26 14.92 5.54 4.05
C GLY A 26 13.46 5.93 4.12
N PHE A 27 12.66 5.66 3.10
CA PHE A 27 11.24 5.99 3.08
C PHE A 27 10.43 4.82 3.67
N ASN A 28 10.46 4.70 4.97
CA ASN A 28 9.74 3.63 5.64
C ASN A 28 8.24 3.91 5.72
N GLY A 29 7.45 2.86 5.68
CA GLY A 29 6.00 2.95 5.76
C GLY A 29 5.40 1.66 6.31
N THR A 30 4.07 1.60 6.31
CA THR A 30 3.31 0.44 6.77
C THR A 30 2.71 -0.28 5.57
N LEU A 31 2.82 -1.60 5.55
CA LEU A 31 2.38 -2.44 4.46
C LEU A 31 1.27 -3.38 4.93
N ILE A 32 0.17 -3.42 4.19
CA ILE A 32 -0.96 -4.29 4.49
C ILE A 32 -1.41 -4.98 3.20
N GLY A 33 -1.63 -6.28 3.27
CA GLY A 33 -2.27 -6.99 2.17
C GLY A 33 -3.74 -6.59 2.10
N SER A 34 -4.24 -6.34 0.90
CA SER A 34 -5.62 -5.90 0.70
C SER A 34 -6.27 -6.64 -0.46
N ASN A 35 -7.61 -6.67 -0.46
CA ASN A 35 -8.39 -7.34 -1.48
C ASN A 35 -9.63 -6.53 -1.80
N SER A 36 -10.08 -6.63 -3.06
CA SER A 36 -11.38 -6.10 -3.41
C SER A 36 -12.46 -6.94 -2.70
N LEU A 37 -13.62 -6.34 -2.47
CA LEU A 37 -14.73 -7.05 -1.85
C LEU A 37 -15.12 -8.29 -2.66
N ARG A 38 -15.14 -8.16 -3.99
CA ARG A 38 -15.45 -9.27 -4.87
C ARG A 38 -14.47 -10.42 -4.74
N HIS A 39 -13.17 -10.13 -4.73
CA HIS A 39 -12.14 -11.14 -4.58
C HIS A 39 -12.27 -11.88 -3.26
N ALA A 40 -12.51 -11.14 -2.16
CA ALA A 40 -12.65 -11.73 -0.85
C ALA A 40 -13.85 -12.69 -0.79
N LEU A 41 -14.97 -12.32 -1.39
CA LEU A 41 -16.17 -13.16 -1.39
C LEU A 41 -16.01 -14.40 -2.26
N ASP A 42 -15.30 -14.30 -3.38
CA ASP A 42 -15.07 -15.43 -4.28
C ASP A 42 -14.04 -16.42 -3.71
N TYR A 43 -13.03 -15.89 -3.03
CA TYR A 43 -11.91 -16.69 -2.53
C TYR A 43 -12.20 -17.36 -1.19
N PHE A 44 -13.00 -16.72 -0.33
CA PHE A 44 -13.28 -17.21 1.03
C PHE A 44 -14.76 -17.54 1.16
N PRO A 45 -15.12 -18.84 1.19
CA PRO A 45 -16.50 -19.25 1.42
C PRO A 45 -17.03 -18.68 2.74
N GLU A 46 -18.32 -18.37 2.76
CA GLU A 46 -18.97 -17.74 3.89
C GLU A 46 -18.78 -18.48 5.21
N GLU A 47 -18.79 -19.80 5.18
CA GLU A 47 -18.62 -20.66 6.35
C GLU A 47 -17.25 -20.53 7.02
N HIS A 48 -16.27 -20.00 6.32
CA HIS A 48 -14.92 -19.84 6.83
C HIS A 48 -14.53 -18.37 7.00
N HIS A 49 -15.51 -17.49 7.03
CA HIS A 49 -15.28 -16.05 6.98
C HIS A 49 -14.33 -15.56 8.08
N PHE A 50 -14.55 -15.94 9.33
CA PHE A 50 -13.72 -15.49 10.43
C PHE A 50 -12.29 -15.99 10.37
N LEU A 51 -12.10 -17.21 9.95
CA LEU A 51 -10.77 -17.80 9.85
C LEU A 51 -9.97 -17.19 8.71
N ASN A 52 -10.67 -16.79 7.66
CA ASN A 52 -10.03 -16.29 6.45
C ASN A 52 -9.76 -14.78 6.46
N LEU A 53 -10.35 -14.04 7.39
CA LEU A 53 -10.08 -12.61 7.52
C LEU A 53 -8.60 -12.30 7.74
N ARG A 54 -7.89 -13.19 8.42
CA ARG A 54 -6.45 -13.04 8.62
C ARG A 54 -5.67 -13.14 7.30
N HIS A 55 -6.15 -13.96 6.39
CA HIS A 55 -5.51 -14.12 5.08
C HIS A 55 -5.67 -12.88 4.20
N LEU A 56 -6.69 -12.07 4.45
CA LEU A 56 -6.87 -10.83 3.71
C LEU A 56 -5.75 -9.82 3.98
N GLU A 57 -5.08 -9.94 5.12
CA GLU A 57 -3.97 -9.07 5.50
C GLU A 57 -2.62 -9.62 5.04
N ASP A 58 -2.56 -10.88 4.60
CA ASP A 58 -1.33 -11.51 4.16
C ASP A 58 -0.97 -11.02 2.76
N THR A 59 0.20 -10.39 2.64
CA THR A 59 0.66 -9.84 1.36
C THR A 59 0.94 -10.89 0.30
N GLU A 60 1.20 -12.14 0.70
CA GLU A 60 1.49 -13.23 -0.25
C GLU A 60 0.24 -13.72 -0.98
N VAL A 61 -0.91 -13.69 -0.31
CA VAL A 61 -2.17 -14.20 -0.90
C VAL A 61 -3.12 -13.07 -1.29
N SER A 62 -2.77 -11.83 -1.01
CA SER A 62 -3.64 -10.69 -1.28
C SER A 62 -3.59 -10.28 -2.74
N GLU A 63 -4.74 -9.83 -3.25
CA GLU A 63 -4.85 -9.29 -4.61
C GLU A 63 -4.05 -8.00 -4.77
N SER A 64 -4.01 -7.19 -3.73
CA SER A 64 -3.39 -5.87 -3.74
C SER A 64 -2.56 -5.64 -2.49
N ILE A 65 -1.70 -4.65 -2.55
CA ILE A 65 -0.88 -4.21 -1.43
C ILE A 65 -1.23 -2.76 -1.15
N LEU A 66 -1.55 -2.47 0.11
CA LEU A 66 -1.76 -1.10 0.58
C LEU A 66 -0.54 -0.66 1.36
N CYS A 67 0.06 0.44 0.93
CA CYS A 67 1.18 1.06 1.63
C CYS A 67 0.75 2.41 2.18
N MET A 68 1.15 2.69 3.41
CA MET A 68 0.89 3.98 4.05
C MET A 68 2.20 4.61 4.46
N PHE A 69 2.45 5.82 4.01
CA PHE A 69 3.64 6.59 4.35
C PHE A 69 3.21 7.84 5.11
N VAL A 70 3.81 8.07 6.28
CA VAL A 70 3.52 9.25 7.09
C VAL A 70 4.79 10.07 7.22
N TRP A 71 4.85 11.17 6.50
CA TRP A 71 6.03 12.04 6.42
C TRP A 71 5.62 13.49 6.22
N ASP A 72 6.58 14.38 6.34
CA ASP A 72 6.34 15.77 5.97
C ASP A 72 6.02 15.86 4.48
N GLU A 73 5.30 16.91 4.10
CA GLU A 73 4.80 17.10 2.75
C GLU A 73 5.89 16.95 1.67
N GLU A 74 7.07 17.50 1.92
CA GLU A 74 8.17 17.43 0.96
C GLU A 74 8.62 15.99 0.70
N VAL A 75 8.69 15.19 1.75
CA VAL A 75 9.04 13.77 1.64
C VAL A 75 7.95 13.01 0.90
N ILE A 76 6.69 13.29 1.21
CA ILE A 76 5.55 12.66 0.52
C ILE A 76 5.60 12.93 -0.98
N GLU A 77 5.90 14.15 -1.38
CA GLU A 77 6.02 14.47 -2.82
C GLU A 77 7.16 13.71 -3.47
N THR A 78 8.26 13.51 -2.77
CA THR A 78 9.39 12.72 -3.27
C THR A 78 8.97 11.25 -3.44
N ILE A 79 8.28 10.67 -2.47
CA ILE A 79 7.79 9.29 -2.54
C ILE A 79 6.83 9.13 -3.71
N LYS A 80 5.90 10.07 -3.88
CA LYS A 80 4.95 10.05 -5.01
C LYS A 80 5.67 10.05 -6.35
N GLY A 81 6.72 10.86 -6.47
CA GLY A 81 7.53 10.90 -7.69
C GLY A 81 8.19 9.56 -8.00
N LYS A 82 8.73 8.90 -6.98
CA LYS A 82 9.34 7.58 -7.12
C LYS A 82 8.32 6.51 -7.50
N VAL A 83 7.15 6.54 -6.90
CA VAL A 83 6.07 5.62 -7.23
C VAL A 83 5.63 5.81 -8.69
N ARG A 84 5.44 7.04 -9.12
CA ARG A 84 5.09 7.34 -10.52
C ARG A 84 6.14 6.81 -11.48
N LYS A 85 7.40 7.02 -11.17
CA LYS A 85 8.51 6.57 -12.02
C LYS A 85 8.56 5.05 -12.10
N PHE A 86 8.47 4.37 -10.96
CA PHE A 86 8.57 2.92 -10.90
C PHE A 86 7.40 2.24 -11.61
N THR A 87 6.21 2.76 -11.44
CA THR A 87 4.99 2.20 -12.03
C THR A 87 4.71 2.71 -13.44
N ASN A 88 5.54 3.59 -13.96
CA ASN A 88 5.31 4.27 -15.23
C ASN A 88 3.92 4.92 -15.26
N ASN A 89 3.64 5.75 -14.25
CA ASN A 89 2.35 6.40 -14.05
C ASN A 89 1.20 5.38 -13.98
N PHE A 90 1.43 4.28 -13.25
CA PHE A 90 0.48 3.17 -13.03
C PHE A 90 0.11 2.41 -14.31
N GLN A 91 0.98 2.45 -15.30
CA GLN A 91 0.78 1.66 -16.52
C GLN A 91 1.43 0.29 -16.43
N SER A 92 2.59 0.17 -15.79
CA SER A 92 3.25 -1.13 -15.63
C SER A 92 2.77 -1.90 -14.41
N ILE A 93 2.36 -1.19 -13.35
CA ILE A 93 1.75 -1.79 -12.17
C ILE A 93 0.46 -1.02 -11.91
N LYS A 94 -0.68 -1.69 -11.99
CA LYS A 94 -1.97 -1.06 -11.73
C LYS A 94 -2.09 -0.68 -10.26
N GLY A 95 -2.68 0.48 -10.02
CA GLY A 95 -2.90 0.96 -8.69
C GLY A 95 -3.34 2.40 -8.68
N PHE A 96 -3.42 2.94 -7.50
CA PHE A 96 -3.74 4.34 -7.36
C PHE A 96 -3.18 4.86 -6.03
N MET A 97 -2.98 6.16 -5.94
CA MET A 97 -2.50 6.75 -4.69
C MET A 97 -3.19 8.09 -4.45
N PHE A 98 -3.29 8.43 -3.18
CA PHE A 98 -3.79 9.74 -2.75
C PHE A 98 -3.13 10.10 -1.43
N SER A 99 -3.12 11.38 -1.11
CA SER A 99 -2.57 11.87 0.15
C SER A 99 -3.59 12.72 0.88
N LYS A 100 -3.46 12.74 2.20
CA LYS A 100 -4.28 13.56 3.08
C LYS A 100 -3.40 14.21 4.13
N VAL A 101 -3.81 15.37 4.61
CA VAL A 101 -3.15 16.01 5.75
C VAL A 101 -3.44 15.19 7.00
N ALA A 102 -2.39 14.91 7.78
CA ALA A 102 -2.55 14.26 9.07
C ALA A 102 -2.79 15.33 10.13
N GLU A 103 -3.94 15.26 10.80
CA GLU A 103 -4.30 16.20 11.87
C GLU A 103 -4.47 15.43 13.18
N ASP A 104 -4.21 16.12 14.29
CA ASP A 104 -4.42 15.59 15.63
C ASP A 104 -3.80 14.21 15.86
N TYR A 105 -2.60 14.01 15.29
CA TYR A 105 -1.90 12.74 15.44
C TYR A 105 -1.03 12.72 16.69
N GLU A 106 -0.83 11.52 17.23
CA GLU A 106 0.03 11.26 18.37
C GLU A 106 0.92 10.06 18.08
N GLY A 107 2.10 10.05 18.70
CA GLY A 107 3.02 8.93 18.58
C GLY A 107 3.97 9.07 17.38
N THR A 108 4.73 8.00 17.14
CA THR A 108 5.70 7.90 16.04
C THR A 108 5.62 6.54 15.39
N LEU A 109 5.99 6.49 14.12
CA LEU A 109 6.09 5.23 13.38
C LEU A 109 7.53 4.82 13.18
#